data_ca6f6cec3bd8d125356b405b969b64a5
#
_entry.id   ca6f6cec3bd8d125356b405b969b64a5
#
_cell.length_a   1.000
_cell.length_b   1.000
_cell.length_c   1.000
_cell.angle_alpha   90.00
_cell.angle_beta   90.00
_cell.angle_gamma   90.00
#
_symmetry.space_group_name_H-M   'P 1'
#
loop_
_entity.id
_entity.type
_entity.pdbx_description
1 polymer ?
#
loop_
_entity_poly.entity_id
_entity_poly.type
_entity_poly.pdbx_seq_one_letter_code
_entity_poly.pdbx_strand_id
1 'polypeptide(L)'
;MHKKIFLLPLLLLLSCNALWAQLFVITVQNKSALPFTDQLIEVPWLPLQQMLSADGNLSFKIINATTKQELAWQLEYIGQTTIQNLLVQVSVPANASLKLWGIKGIPKKIAAKTDCRYVPQRKDDFAWENDKIAFRMYGKALQGTNEDAYGIDVWVKRTHSLLLAERYKKNDYHIDHGNGLDYYHVGHTLGAGNIAPFVEDSIWYPGNYTEYKILDNGPLRSTFELRYVPWNVNGKMVSVIKIISLDAGSQLNFVKANYQLQGGATFFPVVVGIIKRNEPGSIFFNEGKGIIGYWEPEDKKNGTTGVGIVVASGKNMLLQKSQILLQASLDGGAINYYTGAAWSKAKEVANSESWFRYLQQFQQKKSTPLIVKLQKGSSR
;
A
#
# COMPACT_ATOMS: atom_id res chain seq x y z
N MET A 1 66.25 50.84 2.88
CA MET A 1 65.56 49.58 2.56
C MET A 1 64.52 49.24 3.66
N HIS A 2 63.24 49.54 3.45
CA HIS A 2 62.17 49.28 4.43
C HIS A 2 61.47 48.02 4.05
N LYS A 3 61.56 46.97 4.90
CA LYS A 3 60.80 45.75 4.77
C LYS A 3 59.38 45.98 5.27
N LYS A 4 58.42 45.96 4.39
CA LYS A 4 56.98 45.91 4.75
C LYS A 4 56.62 44.46 5.14
N ILE A 5 56.23 44.27 6.42
CA ILE A 5 55.67 43.01 6.92
C ILE A 5 54.19 43.02 6.59
N PHE A 6 53.73 42.09 5.70
CA PHE A 6 52.30 41.86 5.43
C PHE A 6 51.78 40.90 6.50
N LEU A 7 50.96 41.41 7.41
CA LEU A 7 50.15 40.54 8.29
C LEU A 7 48.93 40.05 7.51
N LEU A 8 48.86 38.75 7.26
CA LEU A 8 47.69 38.09 6.68
C LEU A 8 46.70 37.84 7.81
N PRO A 9 45.42 38.31 7.78
CA PRO A 9 44.47 37.99 8.82
C PRO A 9 43.99 36.54 8.62
N LEU A 10 44.22 35.69 9.62
CA LEU A 10 43.70 34.34 9.72
C LEU A 10 42.20 34.43 10.01
N LEU A 11 41.37 34.26 8.99
CA LEU A 11 39.92 34.19 9.14
C LEU A 11 39.57 32.80 9.75
N LEU A 12 39.35 32.76 11.06
CA LEU A 12 38.75 31.59 11.75
C LEU A 12 37.29 31.45 11.32
N LEU A 13 37.01 30.56 10.38
CA LEU A 13 35.65 30.08 10.09
C LEU A 13 35.15 29.29 11.31
N LEU A 14 34.48 29.96 12.24
CA LEU A 14 33.66 29.35 13.26
C LEU A 14 32.48 28.62 12.56
N SER A 15 32.63 27.31 12.32
CA SER A 15 31.51 26.47 11.94
C SER A 15 30.53 26.42 13.13
N CYS A 16 29.51 27.26 13.07
CA CYS A 16 28.41 27.25 14.00
C CYS A 16 27.64 25.91 13.77
N ASN A 17 28.03 24.87 14.50
CA ASN A 17 27.24 23.65 14.57
C ASN A 17 25.94 24.00 15.31
N ALA A 18 24.86 24.23 14.58
CA ALA A 18 23.54 24.40 15.17
C ALA A 18 23.21 23.13 15.98
N LEU A 19 23.31 23.21 17.28
CA LEU A 19 22.92 22.17 18.23
C LEU A 19 21.40 22.09 18.20
N TRP A 20 20.87 21.12 17.47
CA TRP A 20 19.44 20.87 17.39
C TRP A 20 19.02 20.03 18.58
N ALA A 21 18.27 20.62 19.51
CA ALA A 21 17.67 19.87 20.61
C ALA A 21 16.77 18.76 20.04
N GLN A 22 17.11 17.52 20.36
CA GLN A 22 16.40 16.35 19.90
C GLN A 22 15.25 16.05 20.86
N LEU A 23 14.02 16.07 20.39
CA LEU A 23 12.84 15.64 21.15
C LEU A 23 12.82 14.13 21.30
N PHE A 24 13.10 13.43 20.20
CA PHE A 24 13.19 11.96 20.14
C PHE A 24 14.13 11.51 19.03
N VAL A 25 14.54 10.26 19.12
CA VAL A 25 15.37 9.58 18.12
C VAL A 25 14.69 8.30 17.68
N ILE A 26 14.56 8.10 16.35
CA ILE A 26 14.12 6.85 15.75
C ILE A 26 15.34 6.21 15.09
N THR A 27 15.63 4.97 15.46
CA THR A 27 16.65 4.15 14.78
C THR A 27 15.95 3.07 13.97
N VAL A 28 16.21 3.05 12.66
CA VAL A 28 15.65 2.08 11.72
C VAL A 28 16.77 1.19 11.23
N GLN A 29 16.67 -0.11 11.49
CA GLN A 29 17.69 -1.08 11.10
C GLN A 29 17.13 -2.00 10.02
N ASN A 30 17.87 -2.10 8.91
CA ASN A 30 17.66 -3.08 7.85
C ASN A 30 18.66 -4.24 8.01
N LYS A 31 18.16 -5.43 8.37
CA LYS A 31 18.97 -6.67 8.43
C LYS A 31 18.85 -7.51 7.16
N SER A 32 18.05 -7.08 6.19
CA SER A 32 17.88 -7.77 4.91
C SER A 32 19.01 -7.45 3.96
N ALA A 33 19.35 -8.40 3.09
CA ALA A 33 20.23 -8.18 1.94
C ALA A 33 19.59 -7.31 0.83
N LEU A 34 18.31 -6.96 0.96
CA LEU A 34 17.62 -6.08 0.03
C LEU A 34 17.51 -4.66 0.60
N PRO A 35 17.68 -3.62 -0.23
CA PRO A 35 17.37 -2.26 0.19
C PRO A 35 15.86 -2.04 0.32
N PHE A 36 15.45 -1.22 1.27
CA PHE A 36 14.10 -0.67 1.35
C PHE A 36 14.12 0.75 0.76
N THR A 37 13.25 1.01 -0.21
CA THR A 37 13.12 2.31 -0.88
C THR A 37 11.70 2.81 -0.66
N ASP A 38 11.56 4.07 -0.22
CA ASP A 38 10.28 4.74 0.03
C ASP A 38 9.29 3.94 0.90
N GLN A 39 9.83 3.15 1.83
CA GLN A 39 9.06 2.31 2.74
C GLN A 39 8.49 3.14 3.89
N LEU A 40 7.23 2.89 4.25
CA LEU A 40 6.68 3.43 5.48
C LEU A 40 7.13 2.57 6.68
N ILE A 41 7.59 3.24 7.72
CA ILE A 41 7.75 2.67 9.06
C ILE A 41 6.64 3.19 9.96
N GLU A 42 6.24 2.37 10.91
CA GLU A 42 5.23 2.68 11.91
C GLU A 42 5.91 2.86 13.27
N VAL A 43 5.64 3.99 13.93
CA VAL A 43 6.11 4.28 15.28
C VAL A 43 4.87 4.44 16.17
N PRO A 44 4.65 3.57 17.16
CA PRO A 44 3.51 3.67 18.06
C PRO A 44 3.43 5.05 18.71
N TRP A 45 2.24 5.67 18.67
CA TRP A 45 2.09 7.05 19.10
C TRP A 45 2.20 7.23 20.61
N LEU A 46 1.65 6.33 21.42
CA LEU A 46 1.61 6.50 22.87
C LEU A 46 2.98 6.71 23.52
N PRO A 47 4.02 5.89 23.24
CA PRO A 47 5.38 6.15 23.74
C PRO A 47 5.97 7.46 23.24
N LEU A 48 5.69 7.82 21.97
CA LEU A 48 6.16 9.08 21.38
C LEU A 48 5.50 10.28 22.04
N GLN A 49 4.20 10.22 22.26
CA GLN A 49 3.43 11.27 22.94
C GLN A 49 3.98 11.56 24.35
N GLN A 50 4.33 10.54 25.11
CA GLN A 50 4.92 10.70 26.43
C GLN A 50 6.27 11.47 26.40
N MET A 51 7.06 11.28 25.34
CA MET A 51 8.32 12.02 25.13
C MET A 51 8.07 13.48 24.74
N LEU A 52 7.03 13.74 23.92
CA LEU A 52 6.66 15.08 23.46
C LEU A 52 5.95 15.91 24.54
N SER A 53 5.14 15.29 25.38
CA SER A 53 4.34 15.98 26.41
C SER A 53 5.18 16.67 27.47
N ALA A 54 6.42 16.22 27.66
CA ALA A 54 7.35 16.87 28.59
C ALA A 54 7.69 18.32 28.16
N ASP A 55 7.55 18.65 26.88
CA ASP A 55 7.86 19.98 26.31
C ASP A 55 6.61 20.78 25.89
N GLY A 56 5.40 20.23 26.06
CA GLY A 56 4.13 20.91 25.77
C GLY A 56 3.89 21.30 24.31
N ASN A 57 4.69 20.79 23.37
CA ASN A 57 4.63 21.22 21.97
C ASN A 57 4.61 20.04 20.99
N LEU A 58 3.50 19.89 20.27
CA LEU A 58 3.33 18.85 19.23
C LEU A 58 3.91 19.24 17.85
N SER A 59 4.53 20.42 17.71
CA SER A 59 5.12 20.87 16.44
C SER A 59 6.55 20.38 16.32
N PHE A 60 6.76 19.36 15.49
CA PHE A 60 8.08 18.77 15.25
C PHE A 60 8.30 18.45 13.77
N LYS A 61 9.58 18.35 13.40
CA LYS A 61 10.05 17.85 12.12
C LYS A 61 10.81 16.57 12.32
N ILE A 62 10.80 15.70 11.32
CA ILE A 62 11.64 14.51 11.30
C ILE A 62 12.73 14.72 10.26
N ILE A 63 13.99 14.61 10.68
CA ILE A 63 15.14 14.77 9.81
C ILE A 63 16.04 13.54 9.85
N ASN A 64 16.70 13.26 8.74
CA ASN A 64 17.80 12.31 8.69
C ASN A 64 18.98 12.85 9.52
N ALA A 65 19.44 12.11 10.50
CA ALA A 65 20.50 12.54 11.43
C ALA A 65 21.83 12.87 10.71
N THR A 66 22.11 12.22 9.58
CA THR A 66 23.33 12.40 8.79
C THR A 66 23.19 13.51 7.76
N THR A 67 22.18 13.42 6.88
CA THR A 67 22.03 14.35 5.75
C THR A 67 21.31 15.64 6.12
N LYS A 68 20.66 15.69 7.29
CA LYS A 68 19.80 16.79 7.75
C LYS A 68 18.57 17.04 6.86
N GLN A 69 18.31 16.18 5.90
CA GLN A 69 17.13 16.25 5.05
C GLN A 69 15.88 15.94 5.89
N GLU A 70 14.84 16.74 5.70
CA GLU A 70 13.52 16.50 6.30
C GLU A 70 12.81 15.36 5.58
N LEU A 71 12.20 14.45 6.34
CA LEU A 71 11.44 13.32 5.82
C LEU A 71 9.95 13.60 5.88
N ALA A 72 9.22 13.00 4.94
CA ALA A 72 7.78 12.99 4.94
C ALA A 72 7.23 12.07 6.04
N TRP A 73 6.18 12.51 6.73
CA TRP A 73 5.53 11.75 7.79
C TRP A 73 4.03 12.06 7.85
N GLN A 74 3.27 11.18 8.50
CA GLN A 74 1.81 11.26 8.67
C GLN A 74 1.43 10.76 10.04
N LEU A 75 0.44 11.38 10.68
CA LEU A 75 -0.26 10.81 11.84
C LEU A 75 -1.35 9.88 11.33
N GLU A 76 -1.40 8.66 11.87
CA GLU A 76 -2.37 7.64 11.50
C GLU A 76 -3.35 7.42 12.64
N TYR A 77 -4.64 7.39 12.32
CA TYR A 77 -5.75 7.28 13.28
C TYR A 77 -6.43 5.91 13.25
N ILE A 78 -6.37 5.19 12.13
CA ILE A 78 -7.05 3.89 11.91
C ILE A 78 -8.55 3.99 12.27
N GLY A 79 -9.18 5.11 11.86
CA GLY A 79 -10.60 5.39 12.12
C GLY A 79 -10.96 5.70 13.58
N GLN A 80 -9.95 5.89 14.45
CA GLN A 80 -10.12 6.32 15.84
C GLN A 80 -10.11 7.85 15.97
N THR A 81 -10.52 8.37 17.12
CA THR A 81 -10.43 9.80 17.43
C THR A 81 -9.03 10.20 17.94
N THR A 82 -8.23 9.23 18.36
CA THR A 82 -6.88 9.41 18.87
C THR A 82 -5.85 8.88 17.88
N ILE A 83 -4.68 9.50 17.85
CA ILE A 83 -3.56 9.06 17.02
C ILE A 83 -3.09 7.68 17.49
N GLN A 84 -2.89 6.77 16.56
CA GLN A 84 -2.41 5.42 16.81
C GLN A 84 -0.93 5.28 16.49
N ASN A 85 -0.50 5.81 15.34
CA ASN A 85 0.88 5.71 14.87
C ASN A 85 1.36 7.03 14.28
N LEU A 86 2.68 7.19 14.27
CA LEU A 86 3.41 8.09 13.40
C LEU A 86 3.99 7.26 12.25
N LEU A 87 3.59 7.54 11.02
CA LEU A 87 4.15 6.95 9.81
C LEU A 87 5.27 7.84 9.30
N VAL A 88 6.42 7.25 8.94
CA VAL A 88 7.54 7.99 8.34
C VAL A 88 8.01 7.27 7.09
N GLN A 89 8.15 7.98 5.97
CA GLN A 89 8.68 7.41 4.73
C GLN A 89 10.20 7.42 4.74
N VAL A 90 10.82 6.24 4.61
CA VAL A 90 12.27 6.05 4.71
C VAL A 90 12.84 5.21 3.57
N SER A 91 14.11 5.45 3.23
CA SER A 91 14.90 4.56 2.40
C SER A 91 16.12 4.09 3.20
N VAL A 92 16.32 2.76 3.30
CA VAL A 92 17.39 2.17 4.11
C VAL A 92 18.13 1.14 3.25
N PRO A 93 19.43 1.32 2.98
CA PRO A 93 20.24 0.36 2.22
C PRO A 93 20.25 -1.03 2.87
N ALA A 94 20.64 -2.05 2.11
CA ALA A 94 20.83 -3.40 2.62
C ALA A 94 21.84 -3.43 3.78
N ASN A 95 21.55 -4.20 4.83
CA ASN A 95 22.42 -4.38 6.00
C ASN A 95 22.87 -3.06 6.68
N ALA A 96 22.04 -2.00 6.59
CA ALA A 96 22.35 -0.67 7.10
C ALA A 96 21.37 -0.20 8.19
N SER A 97 21.76 0.88 8.86
CA SER A 97 20.90 1.56 9.83
C SER A 97 20.74 3.03 9.46
N LEU A 98 19.54 3.54 9.68
CA LEU A 98 19.17 4.95 9.50
C LEU A 98 18.78 5.51 10.87
N LYS A 99 19.36 6.66 11.24
CA LYS A 99 18.96 7.39 12.44
C LYS A 99 18.20 8.64 12.04
N LEU A 100 17.04 8.85 12.65
CA LEU A 100 16.18 9.99 12.45
C LEU A 100 16.06 10.79 13.75
N TRP A 101 16.05 12.10 13.65
CA TRP A 101 15.80 12.99 14.77
C TRP A 101 14.45 13.66 14.64
N GLY A 102 13.63 13.57 15.68
CA GLY A 102 12.52 14.48 15.91
C GLY A 102 13.04 15.75 16.55
N ILE A 103 12.84 16.86 15.90
CA ILE A 103 13.30 18.17 16.37
C ILE A 103 12.13 19.16 16.38
N LYS A 104 12.17 20.16 17.26
CA LYS A 104 11.16 21.23 17.29
C LYS A 104 11.13 21.99 15.97
N GLY A 105 9.93 22.26 15.47
CA GLY A 105 9.74 23.09 14.28
C GLY A 105 8.48 22.74 13.50
N ILE A 106 8.09 23.60 12.57
CA ILE A 106 6.94 23.40 11.68
C ILE A 106 7.38 22.51 10.52
N PRO A 107 6.74 21.34 10.30
CA PRO A 107 7.10 20.46 9.20
C PRO A 107 6.75 21.09 7.84
N LYS A 108 7.51 20.75 6.82
CA LYS A 108 7.15 21.08 5.44
C LYS A 108 5.85 20.41 5.05
N LYS A 109 4.96 21.16 4.42
CA LYS A 109 3.77 20.58 3.81
C LYS A 109 4.20 19.66 2.64
N ILE A 110 3.80 18.41 2.69
CA ILE A 110 4.04 17.46 1.61
C ILE A 110 2.80 17.33 0.72
N ALA A 111 3.01 17.13 -0.58
CA ALA A 111 1.92 16.75 -1.47
C ALA A 111 1.40 15.37 -1.09
N ALA A 112 0.08 15.17 -1.15
CA ALA A 112 -0.51 13.87 -0.92
C ALA A 112 -0.03 12.89 -2.02
N LYS A 113 0.47 11.73 -1.59
CA LYS A 113 0.88 10.62 -2.44
C LYS A 113 -0.13 9.48 -2.45
N THR A 114 -1.15 9.54 -1.60
CA THR A 114 -2.25 8.57 -1.56
C THR A 114 -3.57 9.29 -1.42
N ASP A 115 -4.64 8.68 -1.94
CA ASP A 115 -6.01 9.14 -1.80
C ASP A 115 -6.96 7.95 -1.88
N CYS A 116 -8.09 8.01 -1.15
CA CYS A 116 -9.21 7.09 -1.30
C CYS A 116 -10.53 7.85 -1.21
N ARG A 117 -11.52 7.43 -1.99
CA ARG A 117 -12.79 8.14 -2.13
C ARG A 117 -13.95 7.27 -2.55
N TYR A 118 -15.12 7.63 -2.10
CA TYR A 118 -16.39 7.16 -2.61
C TYR A 118 -16.84 8.03 -3.77
N VAL A 119 -17.33 7.41 -4.85
CA VAL A 119 -17.73 8.07 -6.09
C VAL A 119 -19.17 7.68 -6.46
N PRO A 120 -20.19 8.29 -5.82
CA PRO A 120 -21.60 7.95 -6.06
C PRO A 120 -22.04 8.21 -7.49
N GLN A 121 -21.42 9.19 -8.17
CA GLN A 121 -21.77 9.56 -9.56
C GLN A 121 -21.42 8.43 -10.56
N ARG A 122 -20.51 7.50 -10.19
CA ARG A 122 -20.14 6.32 -10.98
C ARG A 122 -20.64 5.06 -10.29
N LYS A 123 -21.97 4.97 -10.07
CA LYS A 123 -22.64 3.77 -9.55
C LYS A 123 -22.01 3.23 -8.26
N ASP A 124 -21.75 4.11 -7.32
CA ASP A 124 -21.20 3.80 -5.99
C ASP A 124 -19.79 3.18 -6.01
N ASP A 125 -18.94 3.55 -6.96
CA ASP A 125 -17.53 3.10 -6.95
C ASP A 125 -16.84 3.55 -5.66
N PHE A 126 -15.95 2.71 -5.14
CA PHE A 126 -14.93 3.12 -4.18
C PHE A 126 -13.56 3.00 -4.85
N ALA A 127 -12.86 4.12 -4.98
CA ALA A 127 -11.60 4.19 -5.69
C ALA A 127 -10.48 4.69 -4.79
N TRP A 128 -9.27 4.18 -5.00
CA TRP A 128 -8.08 4.59 -4.25
C TRP A 128 -6.83 4.51 -5.11
N GLU A 129 -5.87 5.35 -4.79
CA GLU A 129 -4.63 5.44 -5.54
C GLU A 129 -3.45 5.85 -4.67
N ASN A 130 -2.26 5.56 -5.16
CA ASN A 130 -1.05 6.18 -4.70
C ASN A 130 -0.24 6.76 -5.87
N ASP A 131 1.01 7.14 -5.60
CA ASP A 131 1.96 7.66 -6.58
C ASP A 131 2.47 6.61 -7.60
N LYS A 132 1.93 5.37 -7.62
CA LYS A 132 2.32 4.28 -8.54
C LYS A 132 1.16 3.72 -9.35
N ILE A 133 0.01 3.52 -8.72
CA ILE A 133 -1.10 2.73 -9.26
C ILE A 133 -2.42 3.22 -8.68
N ALA A 134 -3.54 2.92 -9.33
CA ALA A 134 -4.88 3.15 -8.79
C ALA A 134 -5.75 1.90 -8.91
N PHE A 135 -6.77 1.83 -8.09
CA PHE A 135 -7.68 0.71 -7.98
C PHE A 135 -9.12 1.18 -7.80
N ARG A 136 -10.05 0.27 -8.07
CA ARG A 136 -11.48 0.48 -7.86
C ARG A 136 -12.14 -0.79 -7.33
N MET A 137 -13.12 -0.62 -6.45
CA MET A 137 -14.08 -1.64 -6.07
C MET A 137 -15.47 -1.15 -6.47
N TYR A 138 -16.23 -2.02 -7.11
CA TYR A 138 -17.56 -1.69 -7.59
C TYR A 138 -18.58 -1.67 -6.46
N GLY A 139 -19.46 -0.68 -6.49
CA GLY A 139 -20.50 -0.51 -5.49
C GLY A 139 -21.80 -1.24 -5.83
N LYS A 140 -22.73 -1.19 -4.87
CA LYS A 140 -24.02 -1.87 -4.95
C LYS A 140 -24.87 -1.46 -6.17
N ALA A 141 -24.75 -0.23 -6.64
CA ALA A 141 -25.54 0.25 -7.77
C ALA A 141 -25.20 -0.43 -9.11
N LEU A 142 -24.07 -1.14 -9.20
CA LEU A 142 -23.71 -1.95 -10.37
C LEU A 142 -24.27 -3.37 -10.32
N GLN A 143 -24.69 -3.84 -9.15
CA GLN A 143 -25.13 -5.22 -8.97
C GLN A 143 -26.38 -5.53 -9.82
N GLY A 144 -26.32 -6.63 -10.60
CA GLY A 144 -27.37 -7.05 -11.49
C GLY A 144 -27.49 -6.25 -12.80
N THR A 145 -26.57 -5.34 -13.10
CA THR A 145 -26.48 -4.64 -14.39
C THR A 145 -25.56 -5.38 -15.36
N ASN A 146 -25.50 -4.93 -16.61
CA ASN A 146 -24.56 -5.45 -17.61
C ASN A 146 -23.07 -5.14 -17.28
N GLU A 147 -22.83 -4.23 -16.34
CA GLU A 147 -21.50 -3.86 -15.87
C GLU A 147 -21.16 -4.52 -14.52
N ASP A 148 -21.99 -5.46 -14.07
CA ASP A 148 -21.78 -6.12 -12.77
C ASP A 148 -20.44 -6.81 -12.70
N ALA A 149 -19.67 -6.45 -11.68
CA ALA A 149 -18.33 -6.97 -11.43
C ALA A 149 -18.04 -6.96 -9.93
N TYR A 150 -17.35 -7.99 -9.46
CA TYR A 150 -17.04 -8.16 -8.05
C TYR A 150 -15.57 -7.91 -7.72
N GLY A 151 -14.66 -8.20 -8.63
CA GLY A 151 -13.22 -8.15 -8.42
C GLY A 151 -12.67 -6.76 -8.21
N ILE A 152 -11.41 -6.70 -7.77
CA ILE A 152 -10.65 -5.44 -7.75
C ILE A 152 -10.30 -5.05 -9.17
N ASP A 153 -10.57 -3.81 -9.52
CA ASP A 153 -10.20 -3.17 -10.78
C ASP A 153 -8.89 -2.40 -10.65
N VAL A 154 -8.18 -2.21 -11.77
CA VAL A 154 -6.88 -1.55 -11.83
C VAL A 154 -6.90 -0.40 -12.83
N TRP A 155 -6.51 0.78 -12.38
CA TRP A 155 -6.19 1.91 -13.26
C TRP A 155 -4.69 2.10 -13.30
N VAL A 156 -4.11 1.92 -14.46
CA VAL A 156 -2.65 1.99 -14.63
C VAL A 156 -2.17 3.43 -14.73
N LYS A 157 -1.00 3.70 -14.15
CA LYS A 157 -0.41 5.04 -14.05
C LYS A 157 1.04 5.03 -14.49
N ARG A 158 1.50 6.15 -15.10
CA ARG A 158 2.92 6.48 -15.34
C ARG A 158 3.26 7.90 -14.88
N THR A 159 2.57 8.34 -13.83
CA THR A 159 2.80 9.60 -13.14
C THR A 159 2.74 9.39 -11.64
N HIS A 160 3.48 10.19 -10.89
CA HIS A 160 3.40 10.20 -9.43
C HIS A 160 2.26 11.07 -8.89
N SER A 161 1.59 11.85 -9.75
CA SER A 161 0.43 12.66 -9.37
C SER A 161 -0.80 11.80 -9.15
N LEU A 162 -1.67 12.23 -8.25
CA LEU A 162 -3.00 11.64 -8.05
C LEU A 162 -3.92 12.01 -9.23
N LEU A 163 -4.67 11.06 -9.76
CA LEU A 163 -5.46 11.19 -10.98
C LEU A 163 -6.97 11.03 -10.80
N LEU A 164 -7.38 10.21 -9.82
CA LEU A 164 -8.78 9.75 -9.72
C LEU A 164 -9.79 10.90 -9.68
N ALA A 165 -9.51 11.93 -8.86
CA ALA A 165 -10.41 13.08 -8.72
C ALA A 165 -10.73 13.76 -10.05
N GLU A 166 -9.68 14.01 -10.84
CA GLU A 166 -9.82 14.69 -12.13
C GLU A 166 -10.48 13.80 -13.17
N ARG A 167 -10.09 12.52 -13.21
CA ARG A 167 -10.60 11.55 -14.17
C ARG A 167 -12.09 11.26 -13.99
N TYR A 168 -12.54 11.07 -12.76
CA TYR A 168 -13.96 10.92 -12.47
C TYR A 168 -14.75 12.17 -12.80
N LYS A 169 -14.22 13.37 -12.49
CA LYS A 169 -14.88 14.63 -12.82
C LYS A 169 -15.07 14.81 -14.32
N LYS A 170 -14.10 14.40 -15.14
CA LYS A 170 -14.14 14.52 -16.61
C LYS A 170 -14.85 13.34 -17.27
N ASN A 171 -15.07 12.24 -16.57
CA ASN A 171 -15.60 10.97 -17.10
C ASN A 171 -14.84 10.47 -18.32
N ASP A 172 -13.49 10.60 -18.29
CA ASP A 172 -12.59 10.28 -19.41
C ASP A 172 -11.49 9.30 -19.05
N TYR A 173 -11.71 8.49 -18.01
CA TYR A 173 -10.70 7.59 -17.43
C TYR A 173 -10.29 6.42 -18.32
N HIS A 174 -11.03 6.11 -19.38
CA HIS A 174 -10.65 5.12 -20.39
C HIS A 174 -9.70 5.67 -21.48
N ILE A 175 -9.35 6.95 -21.41
CA ILE A 175 -8.47 7.62 -22.37
C ILE A 175 -7.12 7.89 -21.72
N ASP A 176 -6.03 7.42 -22.36
CA ASP A 176 -4.67 7.74 -21.92
C ASP A 176 -4.27 9.15 -22.39
N HIS A 177 -4.24 10.09 -21.45
CA HIS A 177 -3.74 11.45 -21.69
C HIS A 177 -2.22 11.60 -21.43
N GLY A 178 -1.46 10.51 -21.49
CA GLY A 178 -0.02 10.50 -21.23
C GLY A 178 0.36 10.18 -19.78
N ASN A 179 -0.61 9.97 -18.89
CA ASN A 179 -0.40 9.73 -17.46
C ASN A 179 -1.05 8.45 -16.93
N GLY A 180 -1.84 7.73 -17.75
CA GLY A 180 -2.48 6.47 -17.39
C GLY A 180 -3.96 6.43 -17.78
N LEU A 181 -4.59 5.27 -17.57
CA LEU A 181 -6.00 5.02 -17.88
C LEU A 181 -6.54 3.79 -17.15
N ASP A 182 -7.87 3.63 -17.21
CA ASP A 182 -8.59 2.41 -16.93
C ASP A 182 -8.79 1.61 -18.22
N TYR A 183 -8.16 0.43 -18.33
CA TYR A 183 -8.41 -0.52 -19.43
C TYR A 183 -8.48 -1.97 -18.95
N TYR A 184 -8.43 -2.18 -17.65
CA TYR A 184 -8.46 -3.49 -17.03
C TYR A 184 -9.90 -4.00 -16.91
N HIS A 185 -10.23 -5.11 -17.60
CA HIS A 185 -11.56 -5.71 -17.55
C HIS A 185 -11.64 -6.74 -16.43
N VAL A 186 -12.57 -6.58 -15.52
CA VAL A 186 -12.77 -7.43 -14.35
C VAL A 186 -13.82 -8.52 -14.59
N GLY A 187 -15.01 -8.17 -15.05
CA GLY A 187 -16.13 -9.09 -15.22
C GLY A 187 -16.50 -9.83 -13.93
N HIS A 188 -17.12 -10.98 -14.08
CA HIS A 188 -17.53 -11.86 -12.97
C HIS A 188 -16.34 -12.71 -12.47
N THR A 189 -15.31 -12.07 -11.97
CA THR A 189 -14.08 -12.69 -11.45
C THR A 189 -13.63 -11.99 -10.16
N LEU A 190 -12.55 -12.48 -9.56
CA LEU A 190 -11.89 -11.83 -8.43
C LEU A 190 -11.00 -10.62 -8.88
N GLY A 191 -10.90 -10.36 -10.18
CA GLY A 191 -10.18 -9.21 -10.74
C GLY A 191 -8.70 -9.23 -10.42
N ALA A 192 -8.20 -8.18 -9.81
CA ALA A 192 -6.80 -8.03 -9.44
C ALA A 192 -6.54 -8.41 -7.97
N GLY A 193 -7.02 -9.58 -7.53
CA GLY A 193 -6.69 -10.10 -6.20
C GLY A 193 -7.76 -9.90 -5.13
N ASN A 194 -9.04 -9.89 -5.49
CA ASN A 194 -10.09 -9.97 -4.48
C ASN A 194 -10.18 -11.38 -3.88
N ILE A 195 -10.93 -11.52 -2.78
CA ILE A 195 -11.05 -12.74 -1.99
C ILE A 195 -12.53 -13.16 -1.86
N ALA A 196 -12.78 -14.47 -1.91
CA ALA A 196 -14.10 -15.05 -1.65
C ALA A 196 -13.97 -16.44 -1.00
N PRO A 197 -15.04 -16.94 -0.35
CA PRO A 197 -15.15 -18.32 0.07
C PRO A 197 -15.00 -19.30 -1.11
N PHE A 198 -14.38 -20.45 -0.85
CA PHE A 198 -14.18 -21.51 -1.83
C PHE A 198 -14.62 -22.85 -1.22
N VAL A 199 -15.81 -23.28 -1.57
CA VAL A 199 -16.45 -24.48 -1.01
C VAL A 199 -16.98 -25.34 -2.15
N GLU A 200 -16.75 -26.65 -2.08
CA GLU A 200 -17.16 -27.61 -3.12
C GLU A 200 -16.68 -27.17 -4.52
N ASP A 201 -15.38 -26.83 -4.61
CA ASP A 201 -14.70 -26.40 -5.84
C ASP A 201 -15.35 -25.17 -6.53
N SER A 202 -16.15 -24.42 -5.78
CA SER A 202 -16.87 -23.25 -6.27
C SER A 202 -16.53 -21.99 -5.50
N ILE A 203 -16.40 -20.86 -6.22
CA ILE A 203 -16.25 -19.54 -5.63
C ILE A 203 -17.63 -19.01 -5.27
N TRP A 204 -17.82 -18.66 -4.01
CA TRP A 204 -19.07 -18.08 -3.51
C TRP A 204 -18.95 -16.57 -3.39
N TYR A 205 -19.23 -15.88 -4.49
CA TYR A 205 -19.15 -14.43 -4.52
C TYR A 205 -20.20 -13.79 -3.59
N PRO A 206 -19.83 -12.82 -2.73
CA PRO A 206 -20.82 -11.93 -2.14
C PRO A 206 -21.38 -11.00 -3.21
N GLY A 207 -22.42 -10.24 -2.90
CA GLY A 207 -22.75 -9.05 -3.67
C GLY A 207 -21.62 -7.99 -3.56
N ASN A 208 -21.84 -6.84 -4.18
CA ASN A 208 -20.90 -5.72 -4.02
C ASN A 208 -21.02 -5.12 -2.61
N TYR A 209 -20.00 -4.34 -2.18
CA TYR A 209 -20.04 -3.71 -0.86
C TYR A 209 -21.25 -2.74 -0.74
N THR A 210 -21.76 -2.60 0.47
CA THR A 210 -22.93 -1.76 0.75
C THR A 210 -22.63 -0.56 1.63
N GLU A 211 -21.57 -0.66 2.43
CA GLU A 211 -21.12 0.39 3.33
C GLU A 211 -19.62 0.57 3.23
N TYR A 212 -19.15 1.78 3.44
CA TYR A 212 -17.73 2.10 3.52
C TYR A 212 -17.43 3.02 4.70
N LYS A 213 -16.19 3.00 5.15
CA LYS A 213 -15.66 3.97 6.11
C LYS A 213 -14.22 4.29 5.73
N ILE A 214 -13.90 5.58 5.55
CA ILE A 214 -12.53 6.04 5.41
C ILE A 214 -11.94 6.11 6.81
N LEU A 215 -10.83 5.40 7.05
CA LEU A 215 -10.15 5.32 8.34
C LEU A 215 -9.00 6.32 8.41
N ASP A 216 -8.24 6.45 7.31
CA ASP A 216 -7.21 7.46 7.08
C ASP A 216 -7.14 7.80 5.59
N ASN A 217 -6.83 9.05 5.23
CA ASN A 217 -6.72 9.45 3.83
C ASN A 217 -5.50 10.34 3.60
N GLY A 218 -4.38 9.72 3.31
CA GLY A 218 -3.13 10.39 2.95
C GLY A 218 -2.48 11.20 4.09
N PRO A 219 -1.33 11.82 3.83
CA PRO A 219 -0.65 11.93 2.54
C PRO A 219 0.22 10.73 2.14
N LEU A 220 0.55 9.79 3.05
CA LEU A 220 1.47 8.67 2.80
C LEU A 220 0.80 7.30 2.80
N ARG A 221 -0.32 7.17 3.52
CA ARG A 221 -1.16 5.97 3.55
C ARG A 221 -2.62 6.39 3.49
N SER A 222 -3.40 5.70 2.67
CA SER A 222 -4.86 5.73 2.75
C SER A 222 -5.35 4.36 3.20
N THR A 223 -6.29 4.35 4.16
CA THR A 223 -6.90 3.15 4.73
C THR A 223 -8.40 3.31 4.79
N PHE A 224 -9.13 2.30 4.36
CA PHE A 224 -10.59 2.30 4.38
C PHE A 224 -11.15 0.92 4.64
N GLU A 225 -12.41 0.88 5.00
CA GLU A 225 -13.20 -0.32 5.29
C GLU A 225 -14.36 -0.42 4.30
N LEU A 226 -14.60 -1.63 3.79
CA LEU A 226 -15.75 -1.99 2.98
C LEU A 226 -16.51 -3.12 3.67
N ARG A 227 -17.83 -2.97 3.82
CA ARG A 227 -18.73 -3.93 4.44
C ARG A 227 -19.65 -4.54 3.41
N TYR A 228 -19.86 -5.84 3.54
CA TYR A 228 -20.70 -6.64 2.66
C TYR A 228 -21.87 -7.19 3.46
N VAL A 229 -23.07 -7.18 2.86
CA VAL A 229 -24.23 -7.83 3.50
C VAL A 229 -24.00 -9.33 3.63
N PRO A 230 -24.55 -9.99 4.66
CA PRO A 230 -24.48 -11.42 4.78
C PRO A 230 -25.10 -12.14 3.56
N TRP A 231 -24.41 -13.18 3.08
CA TRP A 231 -24.88 -14.01 1.97
C TRP A 231 -24.77 -15.50 2.30
N ASN A 232 -25.49 -16.33 1.57
CA ASN A 232 -25.45 -17.78 1.75
C ASN A 232 -24.21 -18.37 1.06
N VAL A 233 -23.44 -19.17 1.78
CA VAL A 233 -22.32 -19.95 1.29
C VAL A 233 -22.57 -21.41 1.68
N ASN A 234 -23.04 -22.19 0.74
CA ASN A 234 -23.32 -23.61 0.94
C ASN A 234 -24.16 -23.88 2.22
N GLY A 235 -25.30 -23.20 2.37
CA GLY A 235 -26.23 -23.34 3.50
C GLY A 235 -25.85 -22.59 4.78
N LYS A 236 -24.74 -21.85 4.81
CA LYS A 236 -24.32 -21.00 5.96
C LYS A 236 -24.30 -19.54 5.61
N MET A 237 -24.82 -18.70 6.49
CA MET A 237 -24.70 -17.25 6.33
C MET A 237 -23.28 -16.79 6.66
N VAL A 238 -22.70 -16.03 5.76
CA VAL A 238 -21.34 -15.50 5.86
C VAL A 238 -21.39 -13.99 5.64
N SER A 239 -20.63 -13.22 6.40
CA SER A 239 -20.38 -11.79 6.14
C SER A 239 -18.89 -11.51 6.14
N VAL A 240 -18.48 -10.40 5.50
CA VAL A 240 -17.09 -9.99 5.46
C VAL A 240 -16.96 -8.47 5.60
N ILE A 241 -15.92 -8.06 6.33
CA ILE A 241 -15.45 -6.69 6.39
C ILE A 241 -14.01 -6.69 5.87
N LYS A 242 -13.74 -5.90 4.82
CA LYS A 242 -12.40 -5.75 4.26
C LYS A 242 -11.83 -4.41 4.66
N ILE A 243 -10.65 -4.42 5.29
CA ILE A 243 -9.85 -3.23 5.54
C ILE A 243 -8.70 -3.23 4.54
N ILE A 244 -8.61 -2.18 3.75
CA ILE A 244 -7.64 -2.06 2.68
C ILE A 244 -6.77 -0.83 2.94
N SER A 245 -5.45 -1.00 2.87
CA SER A 245 -4.48 0.09 3.00
C SER A 245 -3.56 0.12 1.78
N LEU A 246 -3.26 1.32 1.30
CA LEU A 246 -2.30 1.55 0.23
C LEU A 246 -1.27 2.59 0.66
N ASP A 247 0.00 2.19 0.66
CA ASP A 247 1.14 3.02 1.02
C ASP A 247 1.73 3.74 -0.19
N ALA A 248 2.20 4.96 -0.01
CA ALA A 248 3.01 5.68 -0.99
C ALA A 248 4.26 4.85 -1.35
N GLY A 249 4.56 4.75 -2.65
CA GLY A 249 5.69 3.99 -3.18
C GLY A 249 5.45 2.48 -3.38
N SER A 250 4.32 1.92 -2.94
CA SER A 250 3.99 0.50 -3.08
C SER A 250 3.18 0.21 -4.35
N GLN A 251 3.47 -0.92 -5.02
CA GLN A 251 2.60 -1.46 -6.07
C GLN A 251 1.49 -2.35 -5.48
N LEU A 252 1.58 -2.71 -4.18
CA LEU A 252 0.64 -3.64 -3.56
C LEU A 252 -0.13 -2.98 -2.43
N ASN A 253 -1.44 -3.25 -2.39
CA ASN A 253 -2.31 -3.00 -1.25
C ASN A 253 -2.07 -4.05 -0.16
N PHE A 254 -2.24 -3.66 1.10
CA PHE A 254 -2.51 -4.59 2.18
C PHE A 254 -4.01 -4.76 2.33
N VAL A 255 -4.48 -6.00 2.43
CA VAL A 255 -5.89 -6.33 2.65
C VAL A 255 -6.01 -7.23 3.88
N LYS A 256 -6.85 -6.81 4.83
CA LYS A 256 -7.32 -7.63 5.95
C LYS A 256 -8.80 -7.92 5.73
N ALA A 257 -9.14 -9.18 5.50
CA ALA A 257 -10.52 -9.64 5.37
C ALA A 257 -10.96 -10.36 6.65
N ASN A 258 -11.96 -9.81 7.34
CA ASN A 258 -12.52 -10.37 8.56
C ASN A 258 -13.88 -10.98 8.21
N TYR A 259 -13.98 -12.29 8.30
CA TYR A 259 -15.20 -13.07 8.03
C TYR A 259 -15.91 -13.41 9.34
N GLN A 260 -17.23 -13.36 9.28
CA GLN A 260 -18.10 -13.91 10.33
C GLN A 260 -18.97 -14.99 9.70
N LEU A 261 -18.96 -16.17 10.30
CA LEU A 261 -19.69 -17.34 9.83
C LEU A 261 -20.77 -17.70 10.84
N GLN A 262 -21.94 -18.02 10.34
CA GLN A 262 -23.02 -18.58 11.16
C GLN A 262 -22.53 -19.82 11.90
N GLY A 263 -22.77 -19.88 13.21
CA GLY A 263 -22.29 -20.96 14.08
C GLY A 263 -20.89 -20.73 14.65
N GLY A 264 -20.26 -19.56 14.39
CA GLY A 264 -18.99 -19.14 15.04
C GLY A 264 -17.76 -19.90 14.55
N ALA A 265 -17.80 -20.55 13.38
CA ALA A 265 -16.62 -21.19 12.80
C ALA A 265 -15.55 -20.15 12.47
N THR A 266 -14.31 -20.41 12.89
CA THR A 266 -13.16 -19.52 12.67
C THR A 266 -12.24 -20.01 11.55
N PHE A 267 -12.44 -21.23 11.08
CA PHE A 267 -11.71 -21.84 9.98
C PHE A 267 -12.63 -22.03 8.77
N PHE A 268 -12.20 -21.56 7.61
CA PHE A 268 -13.00 -21.62 6.40
C PHE A 268 -12.09 -21.48 5.17
N PRO A 269 -12.29 -22.32 4.11
CA PRO A 269 -11.51 -22.21 2.90
C PRO A 269 -11.91 -20.98 2.09
N VAL A 270 -10.91 -20.24 1.65
CA VAL A 270 -11.04 -19.05 0.80
C VAL A 270 -10.06 -19.12 -0.37
N VAL A 271 -10.35 -18.35 -1.41
CA VAL A 271 -9.41 -18.12 -2.52
C VAL A 271 -9.19 -16.64 -2.71
N VAL A 272 -7.94 -16.27 -2.95
CA VAL A 272 -7.58 -14.98 -3.51
C VAL A 272 -7.27 -15.19 -4.99
N GLY A 273 -7.87 -14.41 -5.88
CA GLY A 273 -7.84 -14.72 -7.31
C GLY A 273 -7.45 -13.56 -8.20
N ILE A 274 -6.85 -13.89 -9.33
CA ILE A 274 -6.52 -12.98 -10.43
C ILE A 274 -7.29 -13.44 -11.68
N ILE A 275 -7.85 -12.49 -12.43
CA ILE A 275 -8.43 -12.80 -13.74
C ILE A 275 -7.32 -13.32 -14.68
N LYS A 276 -7.62 -14.36 -15.42
CA LYS A 276 -6.77 -14.92 -16.47
C LYS A 276 -7.38 -14.61 -17.83
N ARG A 277 -6.61 -14.02 -18.71
CA ARG A 277 -7.04 -13.74 -20.09
C ARG A 277 -7.04 -15.01 -20.93
N ASN A 278 -7.78 -15.00 -22.04
CA ASN A 278 -7.84 -16.12 -22.96
C ASN A 278 -6.50 -16.31 -23.71
N GLU A 279 -5.89 -15.19 -24.08
CA GLU A 279 -4.58 -15.16 -24.73
C GLU A 279 -3.48 -15.54 -23.73
N PRO A 280 -2.37 -16.12 -24.20
CA PRO A 280 -1.29 -16.56 -23.34
C PRO A 280 -0.60 -15.37 -22.65
N GLY A 281 -0.55 -15.37 -21.33
CA GLY A 281 0.27 -14.51 -20.48
C GLY A 281 1.30 -15.34 -19.71
N SER A 282 2.18 -14.66 -18.97
CA SER A 282 3.17 -15.33 -18.14
C SER A 282 2.67 -15.49 -16.72
N ILE A 283 2.76 -16.69 -16.15
CA ILE A 283 2.34 -16.99 -14.77
C ILE A 283 3.59 -17.37 -13.96
N PHE A 284 3.70 -16.82 -12.77
CA PHE A 284 4.67 -17.18 -11.75
C PHE A 284 3.95 -17.66 -10.50
N PHE A 285 4.38 -18.78 -9.97
CA PHE A 285 3.87 -19.35 -8.72
C PHE A 285 5.00 -19.80 -7.81
N ASN A 286 4.94 -19.41 -6.55
CA ASN A 286 5.82 -19.93 -5.51
C ASN A 286 4.96 -20.33 -4.30
N GLU A 287 4.64 -21.62 -4.22
CA GLU A 287 3.78 -22.19 -3.19
C GLU A 287 4.36 -22.01 -1.79
N GLY A 288 5.66 -22.26 -1.60
CA GLY A 288 6.33 -22.15 -0.30
C GLY A 288 6.32 -20.74 0.28
N LYS A 289 6.05 -19.73 -0.55
CA LYS A 289 5.99 -18.32 -0.17
C LYS A 289 4.61 -17.69 -0.39
N GLY A 290 3.63 -18.47 -0.90
CA GLY A 290 2.30 -17.97 -1.17
C GLY A 290 2.24 -16.84 -2.18
N ILE A 291 2.99 -16.93 -3.29
CA ILE A 291 3.08 -15.88 -4.30
C ILE A 291 2.44 -16.36 -5.60
N ILE A 292 1.55 -15.56 -6.17
CA ILE A 292 1.13 -15.63 -7.57
C ILE A 292 1.49 -14.32 -8.26
N GLY A 293 2.12 -14.39 -9.41
CA GLY A 293 2.29 -13.30 -10.34
C GLY A 293 1.68 -13.65 -11.69
N TYR A 294 0.97 -12.73 -12.29
CA TYR A 294 0.46 -12.85 -13.64
C TYR A 294 0.86 -11.59 -14.44
N TRP A 295 1.51 -11.81 -15.55
CA TRP A 295 1.81 -10.78 -16.54
C TRP A 295 0.90 -11.05 -17.73
N GLU A 296 -0.11 -10.19 -17.91
CA GLU A 296 -1.13 -10.36 -18.92
C GLU A 296 -0.54 -10.42 -20.35
N PRO A 297 -1.27 -10.95 -21.33
CA PRO A 297 -0.91 -10.75 -22.74
C PRO A 297 -0.87 -9.26 -23.07
N GLU A 298 -0.04 -8.90 -24.04
CA GLU A 298 0.12 -7.52 -24.46
C GLU A 298 -1.12 -7.00 -25.19
N ASP A 299 -1.70 -5.93 -24.67
CA ASP A 299 -2.62 -5.08 -25.42
C ASP A 299 -1.78 -4.14 -26.32
N LYS A 300 -2.00 -4.22 -27.64
CA LYS A 300 -1.21 -3.46 -28.64
C LYS A 300 -1.25 -1.94 -28.42
N LYS A 301 -2.37 -1.42 -27.91
CA LYS A 301 -2.57 0.01 -27.65
C LYS A 301 -2.08 0.41 -26.26
N ASN A 302 -2.39 -0.41 -25.25
CA ASN A 302 -2.27 -0.03 -23.86
C ASN A 302 -1.07 -0.67 -23.14
N GLY A 303 -0.39 -1.64 -23.76
CA GLY A 303 0.72 -2.37 -23.16
C GLY A 303 0.24 -3.51 -22.26
N THR A 304 0.99 -3.84 -21.22
CA THR A 304 0.71 -5.02 -20.38
C THR A 304 0.57 -4.63 -18.92
N THR A 305 -0.45 -5.18 -18.27
CA THR A 305 -0.64 -5.11 -16.81
C THR A 305 -0.07 -6.37 -16.16
N GLY A 306 0.78 -6.21 -15.17
CA GLY A 306 1.15 -7.27 -14.24
C GLY A 306 0.24 -7.21 -13.01
N VAL A 307 -0.30 -8.36 -12.58
CA VAL A 307 -1.07 -8.47 -11.34
C VAL A 307 -0.41 -9.49 -10.43
N GLY A 308 -0.45 -9.27 -9.11
CA GLY A 308 0.21 -10.17 -8.16
C GLY A 308 -0.50 -10.26 -6.83
N ILE A 309 -0.33 -11.42 -6.19
CA ILE A 309 -0.86 -11.76 -4.87
C ILE A 309 0.29 -12.29 -4.03
N VAL A 310 0.33 -11.89 -2.75
CA VAL A 310 1.22 -12.47 -1.73
C VAL A 310 0.39 -12.79 -0.49
N VAL A 311 0.23 -14.07 -0.19
CA VAL A 311 -0.52 -14.60 0.96
C VAL A 311 0.38 -15.53 1.75
N ALA A 312 0.81 -15.16 2.95
CA ALA A 312 1.76 -15.97 3.73
C ALA A 312 1.23 -17.40 4.05
N SER A 313 -0.10 -17.54 4.25
CA SER A 313 -0.78 -18.82 4.47
C SER A 313 -1.27 -19.48 3.18
N GLY A 314 -1.04 -18.87 2.02
CA GLY A 314 -1.53 -19.34 0.73
C GLY A 314 -0.79 -20.61 0.30
N LYS A 315 -1.56 -21.62 -0.12
CA LYS A 315 -1.08 -22.89 -0.62
C LYS A 315 -1.93 -23.27 -1.83
N ASN A 316 -1.44 -24.16 -2.66
CA ASN A 316 -2.15 -24.69 -3.82
C ASN A 316 -2.70 -23.61 -4.78
N MET A 317 -2.06 -23.50 -5.90
CA MET A 317 -2.57 -22.73 -7.02
C MET A 317 -3.60 -23.56 -7.79
N LEU A 318 -4.75 -22.97 -8.06
CA LEU A 318 -5.76 -23.55 -8.94
C LEU A 318 -5.83 -22.71 -10.23
N LEU A 319 -5.68 -23.38 -11.34
CA LEU A 319 -5.81 -22.74 -12.66
C LEU A 319 -7.18 -23.05 -13.24
N GLN A 320 -8.05 -22.07 -13.28
CA GLN A 320 -9.35 -22.14 -13.94
C GLN A 320 -9.32 -21.52 -15.34
N LYS A 321 -10.41 -21.66 -16.10
CA LYS A 321 -10.50 -21.08 -17.46
C LYS A 321 -10.25 -19.58 -17.48
N SER A 322 -10.85 -18.85 -16.54
CA SER A 322 -10.82 -17.38 -16.47
C SER A 322 -10.12 -16.80 -15.25
N GLN A 323 -9.57 -17.63 -14.35
CA GLN A 323 -8.95 -17.15 -13.11
C GLN A 323 -7.76 -18.02 -12.69
N ILE A 324 -6.82 -17.39 -12.02
CA ILE A 324 -5.72 -18.02 -11.29
C ILE A 324 -6.00 -17.79 -9.82
N LEU A 325 -6.17 -18.85 -9.05
CA LEU A 325 -6.58 -18.79 -7.66
C LEU A 325 -5.47 -19.29 -6.75
N LEU A 326 -5.30 -18.62 -5.61
CA LEU A 326 -4.47 -19.09 -4.50
C LEU A 326 -5.38 -19.49 -3.34
N GLN A 327 -5.41 -20.78 -3.02
CA GLN A 327 -6.15 -21.25 -1.86
C GLN A 327 -5.48 -20.82 -0.57
N ALA A 328 -6.29 -20.42 0.38
CA ALA A 328 -5.85 -20.06 1.72
C ALA A 328 -6.95 -20.42 2.74
N SER A 329 -6.60 -20.34 4.01
CA SER A 329 -7.56 -20.57 5.10
C SER A 329 -7.57 -19.36 6.02
N LEU A 330 -8.74 -19.09 6.60
CA LEU A 330 -8.88 -18.11 7.66
C LEU A 330 -8.16 -18.61 8.92
N ASP A 331 -7.57 -17.70 9.65
CA ASP A 331 -7.06 -17.89 11.00
C ASP A 331 -7.83 -16.97 11.95
N GLY A 332 -8.52 -17.54 12.93
CA GLY A 332 -9.40 -16.78 13.83
C GLY A 332 -10.51 -15.99 13.09
N GLY A 333 -10.98 -16.48 11.93
CA GLY A 333 -11.97 -15.77 11.11
C GLY A 333 -11.39 -14.66 10.23
N ALA A 334 -10.08 -14.46 10.18
CA ALA A 334 -9.44 -13.41 9.42
C ALA A 334 -8.35 -13.94 8.48
N ILE A 335 -8.01 -13.15 7.47
CA ILE A 335 -6.85 -13.37 6.61
C ILE A 335 -6.24 -12.03 6.21
N ASN A 336 -4.91 -11.99 6.21
CA ASN A 336 -4.12 -10.86 5.75
C ASN A 336 -3.37 -11.24 4.47
N TYR A 337 -3.43 -10.40 3.45
CA TYR A 337 -2.70 -10.62 2.22
C TYR A 337 -2.35 -9.31 1.53
N TYR A 338 -1.52 -9.41 0.50
CA TYR A 338 -1.16 -8.28 -0.36
C TYR A 338 -1.58 -8.58 -1.79
N THR A 339 -2.08 -7.56 -2.47
CA THR A 339 -2.42 -7.64 -3.88
C THR A 339 -2.21 -6.31 -4.56
N GLY A 340 -1.87 -6.35 -5.85
CA GLY A 340 -1.71 -5.13 -6.61
C GLY A 340 -1.24 -5.37 -8.02
N ALA A 341 -0.81 -4.29 -8.67
CA ALA A 341 -0.50 -4.33 -10.09
C ALA A 341 0.65 -3.40 -10.48
N ALA A 342 1.19 -3.65 -11.67
CA ALA A 342 2.17 -2.81 -12.34
C ALA A 342 1.84 -2.68 -13.82
N TRP A 343 2.39 -1.68 -14.49
CA TRP A 343 2.14 -1.41 -15.90
C TRP A 343 3.44 -1.25 -16.68
N SER A 344 3.56 -1.98 -17.81
CA SER A 344 4.75 -1.95 -18.67
C SER A 344 5.12 -0.53 -19.11
N LYS A 345 4.14 0.33 -19.39
CA LYS A 345 4.39 1.72 -19.82
C LYS A 345 4.75 2.69 -18.69
N ALA A 346 4.66 2.27 -17.43
CA ALA A 346 5.18 3.04 -16.29
C ALA A 346 6.72 2.97 -16.17
N LYS A 347 7.36 2.04 -16.89
CA LYS A 347 8.82 1.82 -16.98
C LYS A 347 9.50 1.29 -15.72
N GLU A 348 8.91 1.40 -14.55
CA GLU A 348 9.48 0.86 -13.29
C GLU A 348 9.46 -0.67 -13.28
N VAL A 349 8.40 -1.26 -13.86
CA VAL A 349 8.22 -2.70 -14.03
C VAL A 349 7.85 -2.93 -15.49
N ALA A 350 8.83 -3.23 -16.33
CA ALA A 350 8.67 -3.21 -17.78
C ALA A 350 8.25 -4.57 -18.39
N ASN A 351 8.45 -5.68 -17.66
CA ASN A 351 8.20 -7.03 -18.17
C ASN A 351 7.90 -8.02 -17.03
N SER A 352 7.52 -9.25 -17.38
CA SER A 352 7.17 -10.32 -16.45
C SER A 352 8.28 -10.63 -15.44
N GLU A 353 9.55 -10.68 -15.89
CA GLU A 353 10.69 -10.99 -15.02
C GLU A 353 10.84 -9.92 -13.90
N SER A 354 10.76 -8.65 -14.27
CA SER A 354 10.84 -7.55 -13.30
C SER A 354 9.66 -7.54 -12.33
N TRP A 355 8.44 -7.88 -12.81
CA TRP A 355 7.26 -8.01 -11.97
C TRP A 355 7.37 -9.17 -10.97
N PHE A 356 7.74 -10.36 -11.44
CA PHE A 356 7.88 -11.52 -10.56
C PHE A 356 9.01 -11.35 -9.54
N ARG A 357 10.10 -10.69 -9.94
CA ARG A 357 11.18 -10.29 -9.02
C ARG A 357 10.68 -9.30 -7.96
N TYR A 358 9.87 -8.32 -8.35
CA TYR A 358 9.25 -7.38 -7.39
C TYR A 358 8.43 -8.13 -6.34
N LEU A 359 7.55 -9.04 -6.73
CA LEU A 359 6.73 -9.84 -5.81
C LEU A 359 7.58 -10.69 -4.84
N GLN A 360 8.62 -11.34 -5.35
CA GLN A 360 9.55 -12.13 -4.54
C GLN A 360 10.30 -11.27 -3.52
N GLN A 361 10.82 -10.11 -3.95
CA GLN A 361 11.50 -9.16 -3.08
C GLN A 361 10.55 -8.55 -2.05
N PHE A 362 9.32 -8.25 -2.45
CA PHE A 362 8.29 -7.76 -1.53
C PHE A 362 8.02 -8.78 -0.42
N GLN A 363 7.79 -10.04 -0.76
CA GLN A 363 7.59 -11.11 0.22
C GLN A 363 8.81 -11.29 1.13
N GLN A 364 10.02 -11.25 0.58
CA GLN A 364 11.26 -11.33 1.36
C GLN A 364 11.39 -10.17 2.35
N LYS A 365 11.06 -8.95 1.94
CA LYS A 365 11.05 -7.76 2.83
C LYS A 365 10.01 -7.90 3.94
N LYS A 366 8.84 -8.50 3.67
CA LYS A 366 7.83 -8.79 4.71
C LYS A 366 8.29 -9.85 5.71
N SER A 367 9.09 -10.82 5.26
CA SER A 367 9.69 -11.84 6.16
C SER A 367 10.87 -11.30 6.99
N THR A 368 11.52 -10.22 6.55
CA THR A 368 12.62 -9.56 7.27
C THR A 368 12.37 -8.06 7.33
N PRO A 369 11.38 -7.62 8.12
CA PRO A 369 10.97 -6.23 8.18
C PRO A 369 12.04 -5.32 8.80
N LEU A 370 11.91 -4.03 8.56
CA LEU A 370 12.72 -3.01 9.23
C LEU A 370 12.47 -3.06 10.75
N ILE A 371 13.54 -3.02 11.54
CA ILE A 371 13.46 -2.95 12.99
C ILE A 371 13.48 -1.47 13.39
N VAL A 372 12.41 -1.02 14.05
CA VAL A 372 12.24 0.37 14.49
C VAL A 372 12.40 0.45 16.00
N LYS A 373 13.28 1.35 16.46
CA LYS A 373 13.48 1.63 17.89
C LYS A 373 13.30 3.12 18.14
N LEU A 374 12.44 3.46 19.11
CA LEU A 374 12.21 4.83 19.57
C LEU A 374 12.98 5.06 20.89
N GLN A 375 13.64 6.22 20.99
CA GLN A 375 14.36 6.64 22.19
C GLN A 375 14.09 8.13 22.46
N LYS A 376 14.13 8.54 23.73
CA LYS A 376 14.08 9.95 24.10
C LYS A 376 15.30 10.68 23.54
N GLY A 377 15.10 11.89 23.07
CA GLY A 377 16.18 12.75 22.62
C GLY A 377 17.10 13.18 23.76
N SER A 378 18.35 13.46 23.45
CA SER A 378 19.27 14.08 24.40
C SER A 378 19.10 15.60 24.35
N SER A 379 18.72 16.20 25.46
CA SER A 379 18.91 17.63 25.69
C SER A 379 20.42 17.88 25.84
N ARG A 380 21.08 18.31 24.80
CA ARG A 380 22.43 18.90 24.89
C ARG A 380 22.36 20.36 24.47
#